data_3fc5b3ce61292b60f0876ef7940bbc63
#
_entry.id   3fc5b3ce61292b60f0876ef7940bbc63
#
_cell.length_a   1.000
_cell.length_b   1.000
_cell.length_c   1.000
_cell.angle_alpha   90.00
_cell.angle_beta   90.00
_cell.angle_gamma   90.00
#
_symmetry.space_group_name_H-M   'P 1'
#
loop_
_entity.id
_entity.type
_entity.pdbx_description
1 polymer ?
#
loop_
_entity_poly.entity_id
_entity_poly.type
_entity_poly.pdbx_seq_one_letter_code
_entity_poly.pdbx_strand_id
1 'polypeptide(L)'
;MKIRGLVVTAVIVLLIIGTITLSNTRKDHNQSSNNLTSNPTIEQSNYKHLNTNTENQINKIDSITLNETLEQELNNHPAILTINHSPRLRSHFYHDEVTVKFKASLSAQELANISRDINGKLQSSHHTSYIFKSDLKSPFDLVSYFSKRDDVIYAEPNFLYMQNQHPNDLLYRDYQYNLPMIQTEAGWNISTGSDENIIAVIDSGVDLNHPDLRHRLVDGYNVLDENSPPNDDNGHGTHVAGIIASETNNGLGVAGITWFNKIMPIKAMNAEGYGSSFDIAKGIVWAVDHGANVINMSLGNYQYSDIMRDAVAYAFEKDVMIVAATGNDHTDQTAFPAAYPEVFSVSAVNNIGNFAEFSNFGTYVDVVAPGVNIPSTYIGHQYAALSGTSMAAPHVSALAGLIRSTNPALTNDEVMAIIRNTTTDLGQPGKDVLYGDGLINVEAALKQAKE
;
A
#
# COMPACT_ATOMS: atom_id res chain seq x y z
N MET A 1 -24.91 -33.51 62.16
CA MET A 1 -25.76 -32.75 63.10
C MET A 1 -25.87 -31.31 62.61
N LYS A 2 -27.10 -30.94 62.25
CA LYS A 2 -27.68 -29.57 62.10
C LYS A 2 -26.98 -28.53 61.23
N ILE A 3 -27.45 -28.14 60.08
CA ILE A 3 -28.71 -27.52 59.60
C ILE A 3 -28.64 -25.98 59.58
N ARG A 4 -28.83 -25.42 58.34
CA ARG A 4 -29.50 -24.15 57.97
C ARG A 4 -28.69 -22.86 58.12
N GLY A 5 -28.72 -21.89 57.21
CA GLY A 5 -29.87 -21.45 56.37
C GLY A 5 -29.47 -20.53 55.25
N LEU A 6 -30.33 -20.60 54.33
CA LEU A 6 -30.52 -19.83 53.11
C LEU A 6 -31.04 -18.43 53.46
N VAL A 7 -30.53 -17.38 52.85
CA VAL A 7 -31.24 -16.13 52.70
C VAL A 7 -31.09 -15.62 51.26
N VAL A 8 -32.19 -15.68 50.55
CA VAL A 8 -32.46 -15.03 49.27
C VAL A 8 -32.92 -13.61 49.59
N THR A 9 -32.36 -12.63 48.89
CA THR A 9 -33.04 -11.32 48.81
C THR A 9 -32.91 -10.78 47.41
N ALA A 10 -34.06 -10.75 46.74
CA ALA A 10 -34.31 -10.06 45.49
C ALA A 10 -34.51 -8.55 45.76
N VAL A 11 -34.01 -7.68 44.91
CA VAL A 11 -34.36 -6.26 44.89
C VAL A 11 -34.42 -5.77 43.45
N ILE A 12 -35.62 -5.66 42.97
CA ILE A 12 -36.42 -4.51 42.53
C ILE A 12 -35.72 -3.55 41.56
N VAL A 13 -36.23 -3.61 40.34
CA VAL A 13 -36.13 -2.63 39.25
C VAL A 13 -36.92 -1.37 39.61
N LEU A 14 -36.34 -0.21 39.38
CA LEU A 14 -37.10 1.03 39.29
C LEU A 14 -36.64 1.82 38.03
N LEU A 15 -37.55 1.82 37.06
CA LEU A 15 -37.57 2.73 35.90
C LEU A 15 -38.02 4.12 36.40
N ILE A 16 -37.30 5.16 35.99
CA ILE A 16 -37.81 6.52 35.96
C ILE A 16 -37.63 7.07 34.55
N ILE A 17 -38.75 7.25 33.89
CA ILE A 17 -38.95 8.02 32.66
C ILE A 17 -39.03 9.50 33.05
N GLY A 18 -38.25 10.32 32.40
CA GLY A 18 -38.34 11.77 32.52
C GLY A 18 -38.10 12.45 31.18
N THR A 19 -39.17 12.72 30.46
CA THR A 19 -39.26 13.62 29.31
C THR A 19 -39.24 15.06 29.80
N ILE A 20 -38.42 15.96 29.18
CA ILE A 20 -38.71 17.41 29.08
C ILE A 20 -37.97 18.01 27.88
N THR A 21 -38.74 18.30 26.87
CA THR A 21 -38.91 19.51 26.01
C THR A 21 -37.78 20.50 25.77
N LEU A 22 -37.69 20.80 24.47
CA LEU A 22 -37.01 21.90 23.75
C LEU A 22 -37.15 23.29 24.40
N SER A 23 -36.09 24.08 24.29
CA SER A 23 -36.25 25.50 23.95
C SER A 23 -35.03 26.01 23.21
N ASN A 24 -35.26 26.56 22.02
CA ASN A 24 -34.36 27.41 21.21
C ASN A 24 -34.03 28.72 21.93
N THR A 25 -32.75 29.14 21.86
CA THR A 25 -32.45 30.59 21.71
C THR A 25 -31.09 30.74 20.98
N ARG A 26 -31.16 31.37 19.81
CA ARG A 26 -30.04 32.03 19.12
C ARG A 26 -29.49 33.18 19.95
N LYS A 27 -28.18 33.36 19.95
CA LYS A 27 -27.54 34.68 19.91
C LYS A 27 -26.17 34.59 19.26
N ASP A 28 -26.04 35.38 18.19
CA ASP A 28 -24.79 35.75 17.52
C ASP A 28 -23.91 36.58 18.43
N HIS A 29 -22.60 36.37 18.41
CA HIS A 29 -21.63 37.44 18.49
C HIS A 29 -20.31 37.10 17.81
N ASN A 30 -19.91 38.00 16.94
CA ASN A 30 -18.73 38.06 16.11
C ASN A 30 -17.43 38.27 16.91
N GLN A 31 -16.33 37.91 16.22
CA GLN A 31 -14.94 38.42 16.23
C GLN A 31 -13.96 37.80 17.24
N SER A 32 -12.98 37.08 16.78
CA SER A 32 -11.67 37.64 16.37
C SER A 32 -10.76 36.55 15.80
N SER A 33 -10.08 36.91 14.73
CA SER A 33 -9.05 36.18 14.02
C SER A 33 -7.90 35.72 14.90
N ASN A 34 -7.53 34.44 14.76
CA ASN A 34 -6.14 34.03 14.93
C ASN A 34 -5.82 32.97 13.88
N ASN A 35 -4.81 33.28 13.07
CA ASN A 35 -4.22 32.45 12.06
C ASN A 35 -3.66 31.17 12.71
N LEU A 36 -4.31 30.05 12.49
CA LEU A 36 -3.74 28.72 12.67
C LEU A 36 -3.41 28.20 11.27
N THR A 37 -2.13 27.94 11.06
CA THR A 37 -1.58 27.28 9.89
C THR A 37 -2.38 26.03 9.59
N SER A 38 -2.98 25.98 8.40
CA SER A 38 -3.74 24.86 7.90
C SER A 38 -2.81 23.65 7.74
N ASN A 39 -3.01 22.62 8.56
CA ASN A 39 -2.57 21.28 8.24
C ASN A 39 -3.15 20.89 6.87
N PRO A 40 -2.43 20.17 6.00
CA PRO A 40 -2.98 19.69 4.76
C PRO A 40 -4.17 18.79 5.09
N THR A 41 -5.35 19.24 4.74
CA THR A 41 -6.58 18.44 4.83
C THR A 41 -6.43 17.33 3.78
N ILE A 42 -6.25 16.10 4.23
CA ILE A 42 -6.38 14.92 3.35
C ILE A 42 -7.84 14.95 2.88
N GLU A 43 -8.05 15.17 1.58
CA GLU A 43 -9.39 15.07 1.00
C GLU A 43 -9.98 13.71 1.36
N GLN A 44 -11.13 13.73 2.01
CA GLN A 44 -11.89 12.51 2.30
C GLN A 44 -12.32 11.90 0.97
N SER A 45 -11.54 10.95 0.49
CA SER A 45 -12.00 10.10 -0.59
C SER A 45 -13.20 9.29 -0.09
N ASN A 46 -14.19 9.10 -0.96
CA ASN A 46 -15.44 8.38 -0.66
C ASN A 46 -15.20 6.86 -0.51
N TYR A 47 -14.31 6.46 0.39
CA TYR A 47 -14.13 5.04 0.71
C TYR A 47 -15.35 4.53 1.49
N LYS A 48 -15.93 3.43 1.04
CA LYS A 48 -16.91 2.71 1.84
C LYS A 48 -16.23 2.17 3.09
N HIS A 49 -16.59 2.70 4.24
CA HIS A 49 -16.06 2.21 5.51
C HIS A 49 -16.48 0.75 5.72
N LEU A 50 -15.49 -0.10 5.89
CA LEU A 50 -15.73 -1.40 6.51
C LEU A 50 -16.25 -1.15 7.94
N ASN A 51 -17.22 -1.92 8.35
CA ASN A 51 -17.93 -1.68 9.62
C ASN A 51 -16.95 -1.76 10.80
N THR A 52 -16.73 -0.65 11.51
CA THR A 52 -15.62 -0.44 12.47
C THR A 52 -15.93 -0.92 13.90
N ASN A 53 -16.94 -1.75 14.09
CA ASN A 53 -17.28 -2.18 15.44
C ASN A 53 -16.46 -3.40 15.87
N THR A 54 -15.37 -3.17 16.54
CA THR A 54 -14.46 -4.03 17.31
C THR A 54 -13.12 -4.36 16.68
N GLU A 55 -12.07 -4.05 17.45
CA GLU A 55 -10.63 -4.13 17.19
C GLU A 55 -10.23 -5.57 16.99
N ASN A 56 -10.35 -6.50 16.63
CA ASN A 56 -9.95 -7.89 16.39
C ASN A 56 -10.98 -8.72 15.58
N GLN A 57 -11.93 -8.07 14.89
CA GLN A 57 -12.84 -8.82 14.03
C GLN A 57 -12.26 -8.99 12.63
N ILE A 58 -12.34 -10.21 12.13
CA ILE A 58 -12.10 -10.53 10.73
C ILE A 58 -13.34 -10.11 9.95
N ASN A 59 -13.22 -9.06 9.15
CA ASN A 59 -14.27 -8.62 8.25
C ASN A 59 -14.04 -9.26 6.87
N LYS A 60 -14.84 -10.29 6.55
CA LYS A 60 -14.77 -10.91 5.22
C LYS A 60 -15.42 -10.03 4.16
N ILE A 61 -14.79 -9.94 3.02
CA ILE A 61 -15.29 -9.23 1.85
C ILE A 61 -15.98 -10.26 0.95
N ASP A 62 -17.31 -10.36 1.04
CA ASP A 62 -18.09 -11.45 0.41
C ASP A 62 -18.57 -11.10 -1.00
N SER A 63 -18.54 -9.83 -1.42
CA SER A 63 -19.05 -9.40 -2.73
C SER A 63 -18.19 -8.30 -3.35
N ILE A 64 -17.91 -8.44 -4.63
CA ILE A 64 -17.15 -7.51 -5.44
C ILE A 64 -18.05 -7.05 -6.58
N THR A 65 -18.24 -5.74 -6.71
CA THR A 65 -18.87 -5.15 -7.89
C THR A 65 -17.76 -4.71 -8.84
N LEU A 66 -17.69 -5.33 -10.01
CA LEU A 66 -16.79 -4.93 -11.08
C LEU A 66 -17.22 -3.58 -11.63
N ASN A 67 -16.42 -2.55 -11.41
CA ASN A 67 -16.52 -1.31 -12.16
C ASN A 67 -15.58 -1.42 -13.36
N GLU A 68 -16.09 -1.14 -14.57
CA GLU A 68 -15.23 -1.00 -15.75
C GLU A 68 -14.19 0.09 -15.47
N THR A 69 -12.93 -0.24 -15.65
CA THR A 69 -11.85 0.73 -15.48
C THR A 69 -11.81 1.67 -16.67
N LEU A 70 -11.30 2.90 -16.46
CA LEU A 70 -11.07 3.84 -17.59
C LEU A 70 -10.29 3.19 -18.74
N GLU A 71 -9.36 2.30 -18.42
CA GLU A 71 -8.59 1.55 -19.41
C GLU A 71 -9.48 0.61 -20.24
N GLN A 72 -10.47 -0.07 -19.64
CA GLN A 72 -11.43 -0.89 -20.36
C GLN A 72 -12.34 -0.04 -21.23
N GLU A 73 -12.77 1.11 -20.71
CA GLU A 73 -13.54 2.09 -21.49
C GLU A 73 -12.75 2.58 -22.71
N LEU A 74 -11.47 2.92 -22.53
CA LEU A 74 -10.60 3.35 -23.64
C LEU A 74 -10.34 2.21 -24.64
N ASN A 75 -10.11 0.99 -24.17
CA ASN A 75 -9.93 -0.18 -25.04
C ASN A 75 -11.16 -0.50 -25.88
N ASN A 76 -12.35 -0.21 -25.40
CA ASN A 76 -13.62 -0.43 -26.08
C ASN A 76 -14.10 0.78 -26.88
N HIS A 77 -13.44 1.94 -26.76
CA HIS A 77 -13.87 3.17 -27.43
C HIS A 77 -13.51 3.15 -28.91
N PRO A 78 -14.47 3.34 -29.83
CA PRO A 78 -14.26 3.18 -31.29
C PRO A 78 -13.26 4.17 -31.90
N ALA A 79 -13.03 5.31 -31.24
CA ALA A 79 -12.09 6.35 -31.70
C ALA A 79 -10.68 6.20 -31.09
N ILE A 80 -10.43 5.18 -30.29
CA ILE A 80 -9.16 4.99 -29.59
C ILE A 80 -8.47 3.72 -30.06
N LEU A 81 -7.17 3.81 -30.31
CA LEU A 81 -6.29 2.68 -30.57
C LEU A 81 -5.34 2.45 -29.41
N THR A 82 -4.95 1.20 -29.21
CA THR A 82 -4.07 0.76 -28.11
C THR A 82 -2.78 0.17 -28.66
N ILE A 83 -1.66 0.59 -28.12
CA ILE A 83 -0.36 -0.07 -28.31
C ILE A 83 -0.08 -0.92 -27.08
N ASN A 84 0.11 -2.22 -27.27
CA ASN A 84 0.53 -3.14 -26.22
C ASN A 84 2.06 -3.18 -26.20
N HIS A 85 2.70 -2.59 -25.18
CA HIS A 85 4.16 -2.64 -25.00
C HIS A 85 4.58 -3.94 -24.32
N SER A 86 3.69 -4.49 -23.48
CA SER A 86 3.81 -5.79 -22.82
C SER A 86 2.40 -6.29 -22.49
N PRO A 87 2.21 -7.49 -21.95
CA PRO A 87 0.90 -7.95 -21.48
C PRO A 87 0.20 -7.01 -20.50
N ARG A 88 0.95 -6.11 -19.86
CA ARG A 88 0.47 -5.22 -18.79
C ARG A 88 0.67 -3.72 -19.06
N LEU A 89 1.38 -3.34 -20.11
CA LEU A 89 1.70 -1.94 -20.42
C LEU A 89 1.09 -1.54 -21.74
N ARG A 90 0.24 -0.54 -21.74
CA ARG A 90 -0.49 -0.04 -22.90
C ARG A 90 -0.38 1.47 -23.01
N SER A 91 -0.41 1.97 -24.24
CA SER A 91 -0.57 3.38 -24.56
C SER A 91 -1.77 3.57 -25.48
N HIS A 92 -2.53 4.62 -25.26
CA HIS A 92 -3.73 4.93 -26.01
C HIS A 92 -3.52 6.19 -26.83
N PHE A 93 -4.12 6.27 -28.01
CA PHE A 93 -4.08 7.42 -28.91
C PHE A 93 -5.30 7.45 -29.82
N TYR A 94 -5.65 8.62 -30.33
CA TYR A 94 -6.76 8.76 -31.26
C TYR A 94 -6.46 8.05 -32.58
N HIS A 95 -7.44 7.30 -33.10
CA HIS A 95 -7.29 6.43 -34.28
C HIS A 95 -7.09 7.19 -35.60
N ASP A 96 -7.37 8.50 -35.66
CA ASP A 96 -7.43 9.33 -36.83
C ASP A 96 -6.73 10.69 -36.68
N GLU A 97 -5.97 10.90 -35.61
CA GLU A 97 -5.29 12.15 -35.26
C GLU A 97 -3.77 12.02 -35.20
N VAL A 98 -3.09 13.09 -35.62
CA VAL A 98 -1.64 13.25 -35.49
C VAL A 98 -1.30 14.64 -34.94
N THR A 99 -0.34 14.71 -34.03
CA THR A 99 0.27 15.96 -33.58
C THR A 99 1.52 16.23 -34.38
N VAL A 100 1.65 17.44 -34.94
CA VAL A 100 2.76 17.83 -35.81
C VAL A 100 3.35 19.15 -35.35
N LYS A 101 4.67 19.20 -35.19
CA LYS A 101 5.43 20.42 -34.91
C LYS A 101 6.14 20.89 -36.17
N PHE A 102 5.87 22.12 -36.57
CA PHE A 102 6.51 22.79 -37.71
C PHE A 102 7.60 23.75 -37.25
N LYS A 103 8.56 24.04 -38.16
CA LYS A 103 9.65 25.02 -37.94
C LYS A 103 9.10 26.46 -37.85
N ALA A 104 7.98 26.75 -38.53
CA ALA A 104 7.32 28.03 -38.50
C ALA A 104 5.80 27.86 -38.55
N SER A 105 5.04 28.93 -38.27
CA SER A 105 3.58 28.91 -38.37
C SER A 105 3.14 28.77 -39.83
N LEU A 106 2.14 27.93 -40.05
CA LEU A 106 1.58 27.68 -41.37
C LEU A 106 0.62 28.81 -41.81
N SER A 107 0.68 29.19 -43.10
CA SER A 107 -0.29 30.06 -43.72
C SER A 107 -1.62 29.33 -43.96
N ALA A 108 -2.69 30.08 -44.22
CA ALA A 108 -4.00 29.52 -44.55
C ALA A 108 -3.95 28.65 -45.84
N GLN A 109 -3.11 29.02 -46.80
CA GLN A 109 -2.92 28.24 -48.03
C GLN A 109 -2.24 26.89 -47.77
N GLU A 110 -1.23 26.87 -46.94
CA GLU A 110 -0.52 25.63 -46.53
C GLU A 110 -1.43 24.70 -45.76
N LEU A 111 -2.24 25.24 -44.84
CA LEU A 111 -3.24 24.45 -44.10
C LEU A 111 -4.29 23.83 -45.05
N ALA A 112 -4.75 24.60 -46.04
CA ALA A 112 -5.69 24.08 -47.04
C ALA A 112 -5.09 22.99 -47.92
N ASN A 113 -3.81 23.12 -48.29
CA ASN A 113 -3.08 22.11 -49.09
C ASN A 113 -2.91 20.83 -48.26
N ILE A 114 -2.42 20.94 -47.04
CA ILE A 114 -2.25 19.80 -46.13
C ILE A 114 -3.59 19.08 -45.92
N SER A 115 -4.65 19.81 -45.62
CA SER A 115 -5.98 19.22 -45.41
C SER A 115 -6.48 18.42 -46.62
N ARG A 116 -6.21 18.90 -47.84
CA ARG A 116 -6.54 18.19 -49.07
C ARG A 116 -5.68 16.91 -49.23
N ASP A 117 -4.36 17.01 -49.01
CA ASP A 117 -3.43 15.91 -49.22
C ASP A 117 -3.68 14.74 -48.24
N ILE A 118 -4.07 15.06 -47.01
CA ILE A 118 -4.39 14.03 -46.01
C ILE A 118 -5.86 13.58 -46.06
N ASN A 119 -6.67 14.19 -46.88
CA ASN A 119 -8.13 14.02 -46.89
C ASN A 119 -8.70 14.21 -45.47
N GLY A 120 -8.41 15.38 -44.89
CA GLY A 120 -8.72 15.64 -43.51
C GLY A 120 -8.82 17.13 -43.21
N LYS A 121 -8.69 17.46 -41.93
CA LYS A 121 -8.82 18.85 -41.44
C LYS A 121 -7.85 19.16 -40.30
N LEU A 122 -7.62 20.45 -40.12
CA LEU A 122 -7.03 20.96 -38.88
C LEU A 122 -8.06 20.82 -37.74
N GLN A 123 -7.66 20.14 -36.66
CA GLN A 123 -8.48 19.96 -35.45
C GLN A 123 -8.17 21.03 -34.40
N SER A 124 -6.89 21.32 -34.19
CA SER A 124 -6.42 22.32 -33.20
C SER A 124 -5.02 22.83 -33.57
N SER A 125 -4.66 23.99 -33.04
CA SER A 125 -3.31 24.53 -33.19
C SER A 125 -2.86 25.33 -31.96
N HIS A 126 -1.58 25.28 -31.65
CA HIS A 126 -0.94 26.09 -30.63
C HIS A 126 0.49 26.45 -31.08
N HIS A 127 0.73 27.74 -31.32
CA HIS A 127 1.96 28.25 -31.92
C HIS A 127 2.31 27.54 -33.26
N THR A 128 3.38 26.76 -33.27
CA THR A 128 3.84 25.99 -34.44
C THR A 128 3.49 24.50 -34.34
N SER A 129 2.64 24.11 -33.36
CA SER A 129 2.13 22.76 -33.19
C SER A 129 0.69 22.67 -33.65
N TYR A 130 0.34 21.61 -34.36
CA TYR A 130 -0.97 21.43 -35.01
C TYR A 130 -1.45 20.00 -34.80
N ILE A 131 -2.75 19.82 -34.56
CA ILE A 131 -3.39 18.51 -34.59
C ILE A 131 -4.17 18.43 -35.88
N PHE A 132 -3.83 17.46 -36.72
CA PHE A 132 -4.57 17.14 -37.93
C PHE A 132 -5.32 15.83 -37.74
N LYS A 133 -6.55 15.81 -38.28
CA LYS A 133 -7.42 14.65 -38.29
C LYS A 133 -7.70 14.24 -39.74
N SER A 134 -7.71 12.93 -40.06
CA SER A 134 -8.01 12.38 -41.35
C SER A 134 -9.13 11.34 -41.26
N ASP A 135 -10.06 11.38 -42.19
CA ASP A 135 -11.14 10.39 -42.26
C ASP A 135 -10.71 9.10 -42.99
N LEU A 136 -9.52 9.10 -43.64
CA LEU A 136 -9.06 7.98 -44.47
C LEU A 136 -7.69 7.41 -44.09
N LYS A 137 -6.85 8.19 -43.38
CA LYS A 137 -5.47 7.79 -43.06
C LYS A 137 -5.34 7.46 -41.60
N SER A 138 -4.63 6.37 -41.32
CA SER A 138 -4.25 6.05 -39.95
C SER A 138 -3.23 7.07 -39.37
N PRO A 139 -3.09 7.19 -38.03
CA PRO A 139 -2.07 8.05 -37.43
C PRO A 139 -0.66 7.77 -37.92
N PHE A 140 -0.33 6.51 -38.18
CA PHE A 140 0.99 6.12 -38.69
C PHE A 140 1.21 6.55 -40.15
N ASP A 141 0.14 6.50 -40.99
CA ASP A 141 0.20 7.04 -42.36
C ASP A 141 0.37 8.55 -42.35
N LEU A 142 -0.30 9.23 -41.41
CA LEU A 142 -0.16 10.68 -41.22
C LEU A 142 1.24 11.02 -40.73
N VAL A 143 1.79 10.30 -39.74
CA VAL A 143 3.17 10.46 -39.29
C VAL A 143 4.14 10.27 -40.47
N SER A 144 3.96 9.21 -41.27
CA SER A 144 4.78 8.97 -42.45
C SER A 144 4.67 10.09 -43.51
N TYR A 145 3.48 10.69 -43.72
CA TYR A 145 3.29 11.83 -44.61
C TYR A 145 4.03 13.07 -44.10
N PHE A 146 3.86 13.41 -42.81
CA PHE A 146 4.48 14.61 -42.24
C PHE A 146 5.99 14.50 -42.08
N SER A 147 6.50 13.32 -41.74
CA SER A 147 7.96 13.09 -41.56
C SER A 147 8.77 13.25 -42.87
N LYS A 148 8.11 13.26 -44.03
CA LYS A 148 8.78 13.49 -45.32
C LYS A 148 8.92 14.97 -45.69
N ARG A 149 8.35 15.86 -44.90
CA ARG A 149 8.35 17.30 -45.13
C ARG A 149 9.52 17.97 -44.47
N ASP A 150 10.22 18.79 -45.19
CA ASP A 150 11.43 19.52 -44.69
C ASP A 150 11.07 20.61 -43.68
N ASP A 151 9.82 21.06 -43.62
CA ASP A 151 9.34 22.09 -42.69
C ASP A 151 8.80 21.52 -41.37
N VAL A 152 8.79 20.19 -41.19
CA VAL A 152 8.35 19.51 -40.01
C VAL A 152 9.54 19.21 -39.09
N ILE A 153 9.38 19.41 -37.78
CA ILE A 153 10.36 19.06 -36.76
C ILE A 153 10.11 17.61 -36.29
N TYR A 154 8.86 17.30 -35.96
CA TYR A 154 8.39 15.95 -35.62
C TYR A 154 6.89 15.80 -35.92
N ALA A 155 6.48 14.55 -36.06
CA ALA A 155 5.07 14.14 -36.11
C ALA A 155 4.89 12.86 -35.32
N GLU A 156 3.83 12.77 -34.55
CA GLU A 156 3.53 11.64 -33.66
C GLU A 156 2.01 11.43 -33.54
N PRO A 157 1.51 10.22 -33.24
CA PRO A 157 0.10 10.03 -32.91
C PRO A 157 -0.31 10.98 -31.79
N ASN A 158 -1.59 11.41 -31.79
CA ASN A 158 -2.11 12.21 -30.67
C ASN A 158 -2.39 11.31 -29.48
N PHE A 159 -1.37 11.14 -28.61
CA PHE A 159 -1.42 10.26 -27.46
C PHE A 159 -2.32 10.79 -26.35
N LEU A 160 -3.02 9.86 -25.69
CA LEU A 160 -3.81 10.13 -24.50
C LEU A 160 -2.95 9.92 -23.26
N TYR A 161 -2.91 10.93 -22.42
CA TYR A 161 -2.32 10.85 -21.09
C TYR A 161 -3.45 10.64 -20.08
N MET A 162 -3.38 9.55 -19.34
CA MET A 162 -4.31 9.27 -18.24
C MET A 162 -3.75 9.86 -16.95
N GLN A 163 -4.62 10.16 -16.00
CA GLN A 163 -4.20 10.34 -14.61
C GLN A 163 -3.50 9.04 -14.15
N ASN A 164 -2.63 9.15 -13.14
CA ASN A 164 -1.85 8.04 -12.60
C ASN A 164 -2.66 6.74 -12.63
N GLN A 165 -2.09 5.68 -13.23
CA GLN A 165 -2.78 4.40 -13.35
C GLN A 165 -3.05 3.84 -11.96
N HIS A 166 -4.31 3.80 -11.56
CA HIS A 166 -4.71 3.04 -10.40
C HIS A 166 -4.66 1.56 -10.75
N PRO A 167 -4.25 0.69 -9.82
CA PRO A 167 -4.38 -0.75 -10.00
C PRO A 167 -5.81 -1.17 -10.37
N ASN A 168 -5.93 -2.18 -11.23
CA ASN A 168 -7.23 -2.71 -11.66
C ASN A 168 -7.75 -3.81 -10.74
N ASP A 169 -7.14 -3.97 -9.57
CA ASP A 169 -7.50 -4.97 -8.56
C ASP A 169 -8.86 -4.63 -7.95
N LEU A 170 -9.73 -5.61 -7.86
CA LEU A 170 -11.17 -5.42 -7.64
C LEU A 170 -11.50 -4.70 -6.32
N LEU A 171 -10.70 -4.93 -5.29
CA LEU A 171 -10.90 -4.34 -3.96
C LEU A 171 -10.11 -3.04 -3.76
N TYR A 172 -9.25 -2.66 -4.72
CA TYR A 172 -8.36 -1.53 -4.57
C TYR A 172 -9.11 -0.23 -4.31
N ARG A 173 -9.92 0.19 -5.28
CA ARG A 173 -10.58 1.51 -5.27
C ARG A 173 -11.53 1.71 -4.10
N ASP A 174 -12.28 0.67 -3.72
CA ASP A 174 -13.38 0.80 -2.76
C ASP A 174 -12.94 0.49 -1.31
N TYR A 175 -11.82 -0.21 -1.12
CA TYR A 175 -11.44 -0.73 0.19
C TYR A 175 -10.01 -0.41 0.64
N GLN A 176 -9.03 -0.26 -0.28
CA GLN A 176 -7.63 -0.07 0.08
C GLN A 176 -7.28 1.42 0.28
N TYR A 177 -7.83 2.06 1.31
CA TYR A 177 -7.51 3.44 1.69
C TYR A 177 -6.04 3.60 2.10
N ASN A 178 -5.43 2.54 2.57
CA ASN A 178 -4.09 2.49 3.15
C ASN A 178 -3.00 2.86 2.12
N LEU A 179 -3.15 2.47 0.86
CA LEU A 179 -2.13 2.71 -0.17
C LEU A 179 -2.06 4.19 -0.59
N PRO A 180 -3.16 4.87 -0.98
CA PRO A 180 -3.11 6.32 -1.24
C PRO A 180 -2.71 7.13 0.00
N MET A 181 -3.09 6.70 1.21
CA MET A 181 -2.77 7.41 2.46
C MET A 181 -1.26 7.59 2.67
N ILE A 182 -0.45 6.61 2.28
CA ILE A 182 1.01 6.64 2.38
C ILE A 182 1.70 7.00 1.06
N GLN A 183 0.99 7.58 0.09
CA GLN A 183 1.51 8.01 -1.22
C GLN A 183 2.11 6.87 -2.06
N THR A 184 1.55 5.67 -1.95
CA THR A 184 2.06 4.48 -2.66
C THR A 184 1.94 4.63 -4.17
N GLU A 185 0.81 5.16 -4.68
CA GLU A 185 0.59 5.37 -6.12
C GLU A 185 1.63 6.31 -6.74
N ALA A 186 1.96 7.40 -6.05
CA ALA A 186 3.00 8.31 -6.49
C ALA A 186 4.39 7.64 -6.43
N GLY A 187 4.62 6.80 -5.43
CA GLY A 187 5.83 5.98 -5.29
C GLY A 187 6.01 4.98 -6.43
N TRP A 188 4.95 4.37 -6.94
CA TRP A 188 5.01 3.44 -8.06
C TRP A 188 5.51 4.06 -9.38
N ASN A 189 5.40 5.37 -9.55
CA ASN A 189 6.05 6.07 -10.66
C ASN A 189 7.59 6.07 -10.56
N ILE A 190 8.12 5.71 -9.38
CA ILE A 190 9.56 5.66 -9.11
C ILE A 190 10.05 4.22 -9.11
N SER A 191 9.39 3.34 -8.37
CA SER A 191 9.70 1.92 -8.27
C SER A 191 8.45 1.11 -7.90
N THR A 192 8.30 -0.05 -8.55
CA THR A 192 7.29 -1.06 -8.22
C THR A 192 7.92 -2.31 -7.58
N GLY A 193 9.22 -2.26 -7.27
CA GLY A 193 9.96 -3.38 -6.71
C GLY A 193 10.74 -4.17 -7.75
N SER A 194 11.48 -5.18 -7.30
CA SER A 194 12.30 -6.08 -8.12
C SER A 194 12.19 -7.52 -7.62
N ASP A 195 12.19 -8.48 -8.55
CA ASP A 195 12.22 -9.92 -8.25
C ASP A 195 13.47 -10.36 -7.46
N GLU A 196 14.51 -9.54 -7.46
CA GLU A 196 15.76 -9.77 -6.73
C GLU A 196 15.64 -9.47 -5.24
N ASN A 197 14.63 -8.68 -4.83
CA ASN A 197 14.41 -8.36 -3.44
C ASN A 197 13.40 -9.32 -2.81
N ILE A 198 13.82 -9.99 -1.76
CA ILE A 198 13.05 -10.99 -1.02
C ILE A 198 12.68 -10.46 0.36
N ILE A 199 11.38 -10.47 0.66
CA ILE A 199 10.86 -10.09 1.98
C ILE A 199 10.36 -11.37 2.66
N ALA A 200 11.04 -11.79 3.72
CA ALA A 200 10.60 -12.93 4.51
C ALA A 200 9.45 -12.52 5.45
N VAL A 201 8.43 -13.36 5.52
CA VAL A 201 7.31 -13.22 6.44
C VAL A 201 7.39 -14.34 7.47
N ILE A 202 7.87 -14.02 8.67
CA ILE A 202 7.95 -14.96 9.80
C ILE A 202 6.64 -14.89 10.56
N ASP A 203 5.78 -15.90 10.33
CA ASP A 203 4.39 -15.87 10.78
C ASP A 203 3.78 -17.29 10.82
N SER A 204 2.48 -17.42 10.64
CA SER A 204 1.74 -18.69 10.57
C SER A 204 1.92 -19.48 9.25
N GLY A 205 2.73 -18.98 8.32
CA GLY A 205 2.88 -19.46 6.95
C GLY A 205 2.16 -18.55 5.94
N VAL A 206 2.02 -19.01 4.71
CA VAL A 206 1.27 -18.31 3.64
C VAL A 206 0.43 -19.35 2.88
N ASP A 207 -0.77 -19.00 2.43
CA ASP A 207 -1.54 -19.84 1.49
C ASP A 207 -0.80 -19.88 0.15
N LEU A 208 -0.01 -20.96 -0.03
CA LEU A 208 0.90 -21.11 -1.16
C LEU A 208 0.19 -21.22 -2.52
N ASN A 209 -1.13 -21.45 -2.51
CA ASN A 209 -1.95 -21.56 -3.71
C ASN A 209 -2.86 -20.34 -3.92
N HIS A 210 -2.79 -19.34 -3.07
CA HIS A 210 -3.64 -18.16 -3.20
C HIS A 210 -3.44 -17.50 -4.58
N PRO A 211 -4.50 -17.31 -5.39
CA PRO A 211 -4.38 -16.83 -6.77
C PRO A 211 -3.75 -15.44 -6.89
N ASP A 212 -3.82 -14.65 -5.82
CA ASP A 212 -3.31 -13.28 -5.73
C ASP A 212 -1.92 -13.18 -5.05
N LEU A 213 -1.26 -14.33 -4.77
CA LEU A 213 0.05 -14.37 -4.13
C LEU A 213 1.06 -15.31 -4.78
N ARG A 214 0.57 -16.45 -5.32
CA ARG A 214 1.40 -17.60 -5.69
C ARG A 214 2.60 -17.29 -6.58
N HIS A 215 2.52 -16.31 -7.48
CA HIS A 215 3.63 -15.93 -8.35
C HIS A 215 4.62 -14.96 -7.71
N ARG A 216 4.29 -14.45 -6.51
CA ARG A 216 5.21 -13.65 -5.69
C ARG A 216 6.03 -14.51 -4.74
N LEU A 217 5.60 -15.75 -4.44
CA LEU A 217 6.27 -16.61 -3.49
C LEU A 217 7.56 -17.20 -4.05
N VAL A 218 8.57 -17.28 -3.19
CA VAL A 218 9.78 -18.10 -3.37
C VAL A 218 9.74 -19.28 -2.39
N ASP A 219 10.72 -20.16 -2.46
CA ASP A 219 10.88 -21.25 -1.50
C ASP A 219 10.92 -20.69 -0.06
N GLY A 220 10.18 -21.33 0.82
CA GLY A 220 10.06 -20.96 2.22
C GLY A 220 10.41 -22.10 3.15
N TYR A 221 10.19 -21.89 4.44
CA TYR A 221 10.57 -22.87 5.46
C TYR A 221 9.47 -23.04 6.53
N ASN A 222 9.12 -24.27 6.79
CA ASN A 222 8.28 -24.62 7.92
C ASN A 222 9.17 -25.04 9.11
N VAL A 223 9.34 -24.12 10.06
CA VAL A 223 10.17 -24.34 11.25
C VAL A 223 9.59 -25.42 12.17
N LEU A 224 8.25 -25.56 12.18
CA LEU A 224 7.52 -26.47 13.05
C LEU A 224 7.52 -27.92 12.53
N ASP A 225 7.61 -28.09 11.21
CA ASP A 225 7.72 -29.40 10.56
C ASP A 225 8.52 -29.25 9.24
N GLU A 226 9.81 -29.55 9.32
CA GLU A 226 10.74 -29.40 8.18
C GLU A 226 10.41 -30.26 6.95
N ASN A 227 9.55 -31.27 7.11
CA ASN A 227 9.13 -32.13 6.00
C ASN A 227 7.85 -31.65 5.31
N SER A 228 7.24 -30.59 5.81
CA SER A 228 6.00 -30.01 5.28
C SER A 228 6.24 -28.59 4.74
N PRO A 229 5.51 -28.18 3.68
CA PRO A 229 5.62 -26.81 3.18
C PRO A 229 5.11 -25.79 4.20
N PRO A 230 5.56 -24.52 4.15
CA PRO A 230 5.14 -23.44 5.05
C PRO A 230 3.74 -22.92 4.72
N ASN A 231 2.77 -23.81 4.53
CA ASN A 231 1.40 -23.44 4.24
C ASN A 231 0.68 -22.91 5.49
N ASP A 232 -0.09 -21.86 5.31
CA ASP A 232 -0.83 -21.18 6.39
C ASP A 232 -2.07 -21.98 6.79
N ASP A 233 -2.26 -22.17 8.08
CA ASP A 233 -3.42 -22.82 8.69
C ASP A 233 -4.15 -21.91 9.71
N ASN A 234 -3.73 -20.63 9.79
CA ASN A 234 -4.32 -19.59 10.64
C ASN A 234 -4.97 -18.47 9.82
N GLY A 235 -4.25 -17.95 8.82
CA GLY A 235 -4.67 -16.85 7.94
C GLY A 235 -3.94 -15.54 8.18
N HIS A 236 -3.26 -15.37 9.32
CA HIS A 236 -2.59 -14.13 9.66
C HIS A 236 -1.37 -13.88 8.74
N GLY A 237 -0.51 -14.88 8.53
CA GLY A 237 0.65 -14.74 7.65
C GLY A 237 0.29 -14.53 6.18
N THR A 238 -0.79 -15.17 5.70
CA THR A 238 -1.34 -14.90 4.36
C THR A 238 -1.79 -13.45 4.22
N HIS A 239 -2.43 -12.91 5.25
CA HIS A 239 -2.88 -11.52 5.26
C HIS A 239 -1.71 -10.54 5.23
N VAL A 240 -0.71 -10.76 6.06
CA VAL A 240 0.54 -9.98 6.12
C VAL A 240 1.27 -10.00 4.77
N ALA A 241 1.42 -11.19 4.16
CA ALA A 241 2.05 -11.35 2.84
C ALA A 241 1.34 -10.55 1.74
N GLY A 242 0.00 -10.53 1.77
CA GLY A 242 -0.80 -9.79 0.79
C GLY A 242 -0.64 -8.27 0.88
N ILE A 243 -0.52 -7.71 2.08
CA ILE A 243 -0.21 -6.27 2.25
C ILE A 243 1.12 -5.93 1.58
N ILE A 244 2.11 -6.80 1.74
CA ILE A 244 3.44 -6.58 1.17
C ILE A 244 3.39 -6.66 -0.36
N ALA A 245 2.92 -7.79 -0.91
CA ALA A 245 3.14 -8.11 -2.31
C ALA A 245 2.04 -8.98 -2.95
N SER A 246 0.75 -8.72 -2.71
CA SER A 246 -0.29 -9.26 -3.59
C SER A 246 0.01 -8.90 -5.05
N GLU A 247 -0.39 -9.79 -5.97
CA GLU A 247 -0.18 -9.60 -7.40
C GLU A 247 -0.97 -8.40 -7.92
N THR A 248 -0.35 -7.24 -7.92
CA THR A 248 -0.99 -5.96 -8.27
C THR A 248 -1.25 -5.87 -9.77
N ASN A 249 -2.36 -5.23 -10.13
CA ASN A 249 -2.80 -4.98 -11.51
C ASN A 249 -3.08 -6.28 -12.29
N ASN A 250 -3.64 -7.28 -11.63
CA ASN A 250 -3.98 -8.59 -12.19
C ASN A 250 -5.50 -8.79 -12.39
N GLY A 251 -6.32 -7.78 -12.02
CA GLY A 251 -7.79 -7.84 -12.10
C GLY A 251 -8.44 -8.69 -11.01
N LEU A 252 -7.71 -9.04 -9.96
CA LEU A 252 -8.19 -9.84 -8.83
C LEU A 252 -8.00 -9.04 -7.53
N GLY A 253 -8.72 -9.37 -6.51
CA GLY A 253 -8.55 -9.03 -5.09
C GLY A 253 -7.95 -7.66 -4.77
N VAL A 254 -6.76 -7.67 -4.18
CA VAL A 254 -6.10 -6.49 -3.61
C VAL A 254 -4.74 -6.20 -4.25
N ALA A 255 -4.35 -4.94 -4.28
CA ALA A 255 -3.01 -4.54 -4.66
C ALA A 255 -2.03 -4.68 -3.48
N GLY A 256 -0.87 -5.28 -3.71
CA GLY A 256 0.26 -5.20 -2.79
C GLY A 256 0.99 -3.87 -2.92
N ILE A 257 1.72 -3.45 -1.87
CA ILE A 257 2.54 -2.24 -1.90
C ILE A 257 3.69 -2.39 -2.89
N THR A 258 4.28 -3.59 -2.97
CA THR A 258 5.25 -3.92 -4.01
C THR A 258 4.59 -4.79 -5.07
N TRP A 259 4.92 -4.55 -6.36
CA TRP A 259 4.38 -5.35 -7.46
C TRP A 259 5.25 -6.57 -7.77
N PHE A 260 6.56 -6.46 -7.53
CA PHE A 260 7.53 -7.46 -8.01
C PHE A 260 8.42 -8.07 -6.94
N ASN A 261 8.53 -7.48 -5.74
CA ASN A 261 9.31 -8.11 -4.68
C ASN A 261 8.74 -9.50 -4.37
N LYS A 262 9.62 -10.40 -3.97
CA LYS A 262 9.26 -11.76 -3.62
C LYS A 262 8.95 -11.90 -2.13
N ILE A 263 8.09 -12.83 -1.81
CA ILE A 263 7.77 -13.23 -0.44
C ILE A 263 8.39 -14.59 -0.16
N MET A 264 9.12 -14.68 0.95
CA MET A 264 9.66 -15.92 1.50
C MET A 264 8.81 -16.32 2.72
N PRO A 265 7.91 -17.32 2.60
CA PRO A 265 7.07 -17.77 3.70
C PRO A 265 7.90 -18.52 4.75
N ILE A 266 7.87 -18.06 6.02
CA ILE A 266 8.50 -18.76 7.15
C ILE A 266 7.41 -19.08 8.17
N LYS A 267 7.01 -20.36 8.23
CA LYS A 267 6.02 -20.81 9.21
C LYS A 267 6.72 -21.14 10.53
N ALA A 268 6.68 -20.17 11.46
CA ALA A 268 7.21 -20.31 12.82
C ALA A 268 6.10 -20.23 13.89
N MET A 269 4.84 -20.02 13.47
CA MET A 269 3.66 -19.99 14.34
C MET A 269 2.67 -21.06 13.88
N ASN A 270 1.97 -21.66 14.86
CA ASN A 270 0.98 -22.71 14.63
C ASN A 270 -0.41 -22.14 14.25
N ALA A 271 -1.40 -23.05 14.07
CA ALA A 271 -2.77 -22.69 13.69
C ALA A 271 -3.48 -21.79 14.72
N GLU A 272 -3.07 -21.83 15.97
CA GLU A 272 -3.58 -20.97 17.05
C GLU A 272 -2.90 -19.59 17.09
N GLY A 273 -1.91 -19.35 16.23
CA GLY A 273 -1.25 -18.05 16.09
C GLY A 273 -0.15 -17.79 17.12
N TYR A 274 0.54 -18.80 17.61
CA TYR A 274 1.71 -18.62 18.47
C TYR A 274 2.89 -19.53 18.07
N GLY A 275 4.10 -19.07 18.40
CA GLY A 275 5.36 -19.80 18.20
C GLY A 275 6.33 -19.56 19.37
N SER A 276 7.30 -20.43 19.56
CA SER A 276 8.32 -20.25 20.57
C SER A 276 9.40 -19.25 20.13
N SER A 277 10.09 -18.61 21.07
CA SER A 277 11.24 -17.76 20.76
C SER A 277 12.33 -18.51 20.01
N PHE A 278 12.48 -19.81 20.28
CA PHE A 278 13.43 -20.68 19.58
C PHE A 278 13.05 -20.88 18.11
N ASP A 279 11.77 -21.17 17.82
CA ASP A 279 11.30 -21.40 16.44
C ASP A 279 11.37 -20.12 15.62
N ILE A 280 10.99 -18.98 16.22
CA ILE A 280 11.07 -17.69 15.56
C ILE A 280 12.53 -17.31 15.27
N ALA A 281 13.44 -17.48 16.25
CA ALA A 281 14.87 -17.23 16.05
C ALA A 281 15.48 -18.13 14.98
N LYS A 282 15.10 -19.42 14.94
CA LYS A 282 15.48 -20.35 13.86
C LYS A 282 14.97 -19.88 12.49
N GLY A 283 13.74 -19.37 12.44
CA GLY A 283 13.15 -18.78 11.24
C GLY A 283 13.92 -17.56 10.73
N ILE A 284 14.35 -16.66 11.65
CA ILE A 284 15.18 -15.49 11.31
C ILE A 284 16.49 -15.93 10.66
N VAL A 285 17.24 -16.81 11.32
CA VAL A 285 18.54 -17.29 10.82
C VAL A 285 18.37 -17.97 9.46
N TRP A 286 17.36 -18.82 9.31
CA TRP A 286 17.10 -19.48 8.03
C TRP A 286 16.79 -18.48 6.92
N ALA A 287 15.95 -17.47 7.17
CA ALA A 287 15.59 -16.45 6.18
C ALA A 287 16.83 -15.65 5.74
N VAL A 288 17.70 -15.27 6.67
CA VAL A 288 18.97 -14.58 6.39
C VAL A 288 19.88 -15.44 5.50
N ASP A 289 20.07 -16.73 5.85
CA ASP A 289 20.94 -17.65 5.14
C ASP A 289 20.42 -18.00 3.71
N HIS A 290 19.11 -17.77 3.46
CA HIS A 290 18.46 -18.02 2.18
C HIS A 290 18.13 -16.75 1.37
N GLY A 291 18.76 -15.63 1.72
CA GLY A 291 18.79 -14.43 0.88
C GLY A 291 17.63 -13.45 1.08
N ALA A 292 16.96 -13.48 2.23
CA ALA A 292 16.04 -12.40 2.58
C ALA A 292 16.79 -11.07 2.69
N ASN A 293 16.21 -10.00 2.14
CA ASN A 293 16.70 -8.63 2.28
C ASN A 293 16.00 -7.88 3.41
N VAL A 294 14.74 -8.25 3.66
CA VAL A 294 13.90 -7.70 4.73
C VAL A 294 13.17 -8.86 5.40
N ILE A 295 13.00 -8.78 6.71
CA ILE A 295 12.18 -9.72 7.49
C ILE A 295 11.05 -8.94 8.15
N ASN A 296 9.80 -9.36 7.89
CA ASN A 296 8.63 -8.88 8.59
C ASN A 296 8.26 -9.79 9.75
N MET A 297 8.12 -9.22 10.94
CA MET A 297 7.66 -9.90 12.14
C MET A 297 6.43 -9.22 12.72
N SER A 298 5.25 -9.69 12.31
CA SER A 298 3.96 -9.22 12.83
C SER A 298 3.56 -9.99 14.09
N LEU A 299 4.47 -10.06 15.05
CA LEU A 299 4.39 -10.83 16.30
C LEU A 299 5.16 -10.14 17.42
N GLY A 300 4.91 -10.51 18.68
CA GLY A 300 5.65 -9.94 19.80
C GLY A 300 5.34 -10.57 21.16
N ASN A 301 6.18 -10.20 22.15
CA ASN A 301 6.04 -10.56 23.56
C ASN A 301 6.65 -9.44 24.42
N TYR A 302 6.25 -9.34 25.68
CA TYR A 302 6.78 -8.35 26.64
C TYR A 302 8.02 -8.81 27.39
N GLN A 303 8.52 -10.01 27.09
CA GLN A 303 9.71 -10.55 27.73
C GLN A 303 10.91 -10.49 26.78
N TYR A 304 12.01 -9.96 27.28
CA TYR A 304 13.30 -10.04 26.60
C TYR A 304 13.74 -11.51 26.45
N SER A 305 14.30 -11.84 25.30
CA SER A 305 14.80 -13.19 24.99
C SER A 305 16.19 -13.11 24.39
N ASP A 306 17.18 -13.76 25.03
CA ASP A 306 18.56 -13.76 24.52
C ASP A 306 18.68 -14.43 23.16
N ILE A 307 17.98 -15.55 22.92
CA ILE A 307 18.03 -16.26 21.63
C ILE A 307 17.42 -15.40 20.49
N MET A 308 16.39 -14.63 20.79
CA MET A 308 15.83 -13.67 19.84
C MET A 308 16.81 -12.53 19.56
N ARG A 309 17.46 -12.03 20.60
CA ARG A 309 18.47 -10.97 20.50
C ARG A 309 19.65 -11.41 19.62
N ASP A 310 20.14 -12.64 19.81
CA ASP A 310 21.23 -13.21 19.01
C ASP A 310 20.83 -13.34 17.52
N ALA A 311 19.61 -13.82 17.25
CA ALA A 311 19.10 -13.94 15.88
C ALA A 311 18.91 -12.58 15.20
N VAL A 312 18.40 -11.58 15.94
CA VAL A 312 18.25 -10.19 15.45
C VAL A 312 19.63 -9.58 15.14
N ALA A 313 20.61 -9.74 16.04
CA ALA A 313 21.96 -9.26 15.81
C ALA A 313 22.59 -9.91 14.57
N TYR A 314 22.39 -11.23 14.41
CA TYR A 314 22.85 -11.94 13.21
C TYR A 314 22.26 -11.38 11.92
N ALA A 315 20.94 -11.12 11.88
CA ALA A 315 20.30 -10.53 10.71
C ALA A 315 20.87 -9.14 10.41
N PHE A 316 21.04 -8.31 11.43
CA PHE A 316 21.60 -6.97 11.29
C PHE A 316 23.04 -6.98 10.75
N GLU A 317 23.91 -7.86 11.29
CA GLU A 317 25.30 -8.06 10.82
C GLU A 317 25.37 -8.53 9.36
N LYS A 318 24.34 -9.21 8.88
CA LYS A 318 24.20 -9.66 7.48
C LYS A 318 23.49 -8.64 6.58
N ASP A 319 23.24 -7.45 7.08
CA ASP A 319 22.54 -6.38 6.38
C ASP A 319 21.11 -6.77 5.96
N VAL A 320 20.43 -7.58 6.77
CA VAL A 320 19.01 -7.92 6.60
C VAL A 320 18.18 -7.07 7.57
N MET A 321 17.29 -6.23 7.04
CA MET A 321 16.48 -5.34 7.86
C MET A 321 15.30 -6.09 8.48
N ILE A 322 15.16 -5.98 9.81
CA ILE A 322 13.98 -6.52 10.51
C ILE A 322 13.01 -5.40 10.83
N VAL A 323 11.75 -5.62 10.48
CA VAL A 323 10.60 -4.76 10.79
C VAL A 323 9.63 -5.51 11.70
N ALA A 324 9.24 -4.91 12.82
CA ALA A 324 8.35 -5.56 13.78
C ALA A 324 7.20 -4.68 14.26
N ALA A 325 6.06 -5.32 14.53
CA ALA A 325 4.88 -4.71 15.12
C ALA A 325 5.08 -4.44 16.62
N THR A 326 4.58 -3.29 17.10
CA THR A 326 4.74 -2.88 18.52
C THR A 326 3.78 -3.57 19.49
N GLY A 327 2.68 -4.19 19.00
CA GLY A 327 1.66 -4.85 19.82
C GLY A 327 0.36 -4.05 19.94
N ASN A 328 -0.69 -4.69 20.52
CA ASN A 328 -2.07 -4.23 20.45
C ASN A 328 -2.77 -4.12 21.82
N ASP A 329 -2.04 -3.82 22.90
CA ASP A 329 -2.57 -3.77 24.26
C ASP A 329 -2.68 -2.33 24.81
N HIS A 330 -2.50 -1.31 23.94
CA HIS A 330 -2.52 0.11 24.30
C HIS A 330 -1.64 0.42 25.52
N THR A 331 -0.40 0.00 25.48
CA THR A 331 0.57 0.14 26.58
C THR A 331 1.90 0.71 26.10
N ASP A 332 2.62 1.36 27.01
CA ASP A 332 4.00 1.80 26.82
C ASP A 332 5.03 0.73 27.28
N GLN A 333 4.55 -0.44 27.68
CA GLN A 333 5.41 -1.56 28.03
C GLN A 333 6.24 -1.99 26.82
N THR A 334 7.55 -2.07 27.01
CA THR A 334 8.49 -2.47 25.98
C THR A 334 8.18 -3.86 25.43
N ALA A 335 7.89 -3.94 24.14
CA ALA A 335 7.56 -5.19 23.44
C ALA A 335 8.73 -5.65 22.54
N PHE A 336 9.04 -6.93 22.55
CA PHE A 336 10.07 -7.56 21.74
C PHE A 336 9.42 -8.46 20.67
N PRO A 337 9.98 -8.49 19.42
CA PRO A 337 11.30 -7.97 19.02
C PRO A 337 11.34 -6.46 18.68
N ALA A 338 10.21 -5.76 18.62
CA ALA A 338 10.13 -4.35 18.19
C ALA A 338 11.10 -3.41 18.94
N ALA A 339 11.42 -3.70 20.21
CA ALA A 339 12.26 -2.86 21.04
C ALA A 339 13.76 -3.25 21.04
N TYR A 340 14.18 -4.22 20.25
CA TYR A 340 15.62 -4.39 20.02
C TYR A 340 16.16 -3.24 19.17
N PRO A 341 17.34 -2.68 19.51
CA PRO A 341 17.87 -1.49 18.81
C PRO A 341 18.07 -1.65 17.31
N GLU A 342 18.25 -2.88 16.82
CA GLU A 342 18.46 -3.23 15.42
C GLU A 342 17.16 -3.52 14.66
N VAL A 343 16.01 -3.47 15.35
CA VAL A 343 14.69 -3.73 14.77
C VAL A 343 13.98 -2.42 14.52
N PHE A 344 13.37 -2.27 13.36
CA PHE A 344 12.55 -1.13 13.01
C PHE A 344 11.11 -1.36 13.47
N SER A 345 10.65 -0.56 14.39
CA SER A 345 9.39 -0.76 15.09
C SER A 345 8.25 0.07 14.52
N VAL A 346 7.07 -0.55 14.40
CA VAL A 346 5.92 0.05 13.71
C VAL A 346 4.66 0.00 14.57
N SER A 347 4.11 1.16 14.87
CA SER A 347 2.79 1.35 15.49
C SER A 347 1.70 1.63 14.43
N ALA A 348 0.43 1.66 14.84
CA ALA A 348 -0.70 1.72 13.94
C ALA A 348 -1.46 3.03 14.00
N VAL A 349 -1.93 3.49 12.81
CA VAL A 349 -2.92 4.58 12.66
C VAL A 349 -4.15 4.10 11.90
N ASN A 350 -5.25 4.83 12.06
CA ASN A 350 -6.48 4.62 11.31
C ASN A 350 -6.48 5.40 9.97
N ASN A 351 -7.59 5.31 9.22
CA ASN A 351 -7.76 5.90 7.89
C ASN A 351 -7.75 7.44 7.82
N ILE A 352 -7.73 8.12 8.95
CA ILE A 352 -7.61 9.59 9.02
C ILE A 352 -6.33 10.05 9.74
N GLY A 353 -5.37 9.14 9.96
CA GLY A 353 -4.09 9.44 10.57
C GLY A 353 -4.10 9.51 12.11
N ASN A 354 -5.22 9.20 12.75
CA ASN A 354 -5.24 9.15 14.20
C ASN A 354 -4.59 7.84 14.69
N PHE A 355 -3.88 7.93 15.81
CA PHE A 355 -3.31 6.78 16.49
C PHE A 355 -4.40 5.73 16.79
N ALA A 356 -4.13 4.47 16.49
CA ALA A 356 -5.10 3.40 16.71
C ALA A 356 -5.23 3.12 18.21
N GLU A 357 -6.46 3.04 18.73
CA GLU A 357 -6.73 2.89 20.16
C GLU A 357 -6.09 1.66 20.80
N PHE A 358 -5.90 0.60 20.03
CA PHE A 358 -5.24 -0.61 20.50
C PHE A 358 -3.72 -0.53 20.45
N SER A 359 -3.13 0.35 19.61
CA SER A 359 -1.69 0.31 19.34
C SER A 359 -0.84 0.55 20.59
N ASN A 360 0.22 -0.24 20.74
CA ASN A 360 1.25 0.05 21.72
C ASN A 360 2.05 1.28 21.30
N PHE A 361 2.64 1.97 22.27
CA PHE A 361 3.38 3.21 22.09
C PHE A 361 4.62 3.22 22.99
N GLY A 362 5.48 4.22 22.84
CA GLY A 362 6.68 4.37 23.69
C GLY A 362 7.86 4.95 22.93
N THR A 363 8.95 5.16 23.65
CA THR A 363 10.18 5.77 23.09
C THR A 363 10.89 4.86 22.07
N TYR A 364 10.52 3.58 22.02
CA TYR A 364 11.07 2.61 21.09
C TYR A 364 10.36 2.59 19.73
N VAL A 365 9.24 3.31 19.58
CA VAL A 365 8.52 3.40 18.31
C VAL A 365 9.31 4.22 17.30
N ASP A 366 9.53 3.65 16.10
CA ASP A 366 10.19 4.37 15.01
C ASP A 366 9.20 5.18 14.18
N VAL A 367 8.16 4.52 13.64
CA VAL A 367 7.18 5.14 12.76
C VAL A 367 5.78 4.55 12.98
N VAL A 368 4.79 5.15 12.34
CA VAL A 368 3.45 4.58 12.21
C VAL A 368 3.10 4.29 10.74
N ALA A 369 2.21 3.30 10.57
CA ALA A 369 1.60 2.98 9.28
C ALA A 369 0.12 2.62 9.45
N PRO A 370 -0.69 2.57 8.36
CA PRO A 370 -2.09 2.16 8.45
C PRO A 370 -2.23 0.76 9.04
N GLY A 371 -3.06 0.61 10.07
CA GLY A 371 -3.25 -0.66 10.77
C GLY A 371 -4.70 -0.96 11.15
N VAL A 372 -5.68 -0.21 10.67
CA VAL A 372 -7.10 -0.38 11.03
C VAL A 372 -7.92 -0.77 9.81
N ASN A 373 -8.61 -1.92 9.85
CA ASN A 373 -9.43 -2.43 8.74
C ASN A 373 -8.66 -2.50 7.41
N ILE A 374 -7.48 -3.09 7.44
CA ILE A 374 -6.62 -3.24 6.26
C ILE A 374 -7.07 -4.46 5.45
N PRO A 375 -7.56 -4.29 4.20
CA PRO A 375 -7.94 -5.42 3.36
C PRO A 375 -6.71 -6.08 2.76
N SER A 376 -6.71 -7.42 2.76
CA SER A 376 -5.65 -8.23 2.17
C SER A 376 -6.13 -9.64 1.85
N THR A 377 -5.25 -10.45 1.28
CA THR A 377 -5.46 -11.88 1.03
C THR A 377 -5.69 -12.64 2.34
N TYR A 378 -6.43 -13.76 2.27
CA TYR A 378 -6.71 -14.61 3.41
C TYR A 378 -6.76 -16.08 2.98
N ILE A 379 -6.56 -17.03 3.93
CA ILE A 379 -6.55 -18.45 3.62
C ILE A 379 -7.83 -18.92 2.91
N GLY A 380 -7.69 -19.96 2.07
CA GLY A 380 -8.80 -20.49 1.29
C GLY A 380 -9.17 -19.61 0.11
N HIS A 381 -8.20 -18.89 -0.45
CA HIS A 381 -8.36 -18.00 -1.61
C HIS A 381 -9.35 -16.85 -1.33
N GLN A 382 -9.45 -16.44 -0.09
CA GLN A 382 -10.36 -15.38 0.37
C GLN A 382 -9.61 -14.06 0.59
N TYR A 383 -10.38 -13.02 0.90
CA TYR A 383 -9.90 -11.72 1.32
C TYR A 383 -10.55 -11.33 2.64
N ALA A 384 -9.82 -10.64 3.49
CA ALA A 384 -10.33 -10.17 4.77
C ALA A 384 -9.76 -8.79 5.09
N ALA A 385 -10.45 -8.03 5.94
CA ALA A 385 -9.90 -6.82 6.53
C ALA A 385 -9.61 -7.08 8.00
N LEU A 386 -8.36 -6.84 8.41
CA LEU A 386 -7.89 -7.01 9.78
C LEU A 386 -7.39 -5.69 10.35
N SER A 387 -7.37 -5.61 11.70
CA SER A 387 -6.81 -4.47 12.44
C SER A 387 -5.73 -4.94 13.39
N GLY A 388 -4.63 -4.19 13.47
CA GLY A 388 -3.50 -4.48 14.35
C GLY A 388 -2.22 -3.79 13.89
N THR A 389 -1.25 -3.64 14.78
CA THR A 389 0.12 -3.26 14.42
C THR A 389 0.77 -4.31 13.50
N SER A 390 0.24 -5.54 13.54
CA SER A 390 0.57 -6.62 12.59
C SER A 390 0.22 -6.30 11.15
N MET A 391 -0.74 -5.39 10.89
CA MET A 391 -1.08 -4.91 9.55
C MET A 391 -0.31 -3.64 9.20
N ALA A 392 0.17 -2.89 10.19
CA ALA A 392 1.01 -1.72 9.99
C ALA A 392 2.46 -2.09 9.60
N ALA A 393 3.07 -3.04 10.27
CA ALA A 393 4.45 -3.50 10.03
C ALA A 393 4.72 -3.90 8.55
N PRO A 394 3.87 -4.68 7.87
CA PRO A 394 4.10 -5.07 6.49
C PRO A 394 4.11 -3.89 5.50
N HIS A 395 3.46 -2.75 5.81
CA HIS A 395 3.59 -1.55 4.99
C HIS A 395 5.03 -1.03 4.98
N VAL A 396 5.69 -1.06 6.14
CA VAL A 396 7.09 -0.63 6.28
C VAL A 396 8.04 -1.66 5.67
N SER A 397 7.78 -2.96 5.85
CA SER A 397 8.57 -4.02 5.21
C SER A 397 8.55 -3.92 3.69
N ALA A 398 7.39 -3.63 3.13
CA ALA A 398 7.22 -3.39 1.70
C ALA A 398 7.96 -2.13 1.23
N LEU A 399 7.89 -1.03 1.99
CA LEU A 399 8.63 0.20 1.69
C LEU A 399 10.15 -0.03 1.72
N ALA A 400 10.66 -0.75 2.71
CA ALA A 400 12.07 -1.13 2.77
C ALA A 400 12.50 -1.95 1.53
N GLY A 401 11.66 -2.89 1.10
CA GLY A 401 11.87 -3.65 -0.13
C GLY A 401 11.86 -2.78 -1.39
N LEU A 402 10.98 -1.78 -1.48
CA LEU A 402 10.97 -0.81 -2.58
C LEU A 402 12.22 0.08 -2.60
N ILE A 403 12.69 0.54 -1.43
CA ILE A 403 13.92 1.33 -1.29
C ILE A 403 15.12 0.51 -1.78
N ARG A 404 15.29 -0.74 -1.31
CA ARG A 404 16.37 -1.64 -1.76
C ARG A 404 16.25 -1.99 -3.25
N SER A 405 15.04 -2.08 -3.80
CA SER A 405 14.84 -2.26 -5.25
C SER A 405 15.25 -1.01 -6.05
N THR A 406 15.15 0.17 -5.44
CA THR A 406 15.53 1.45 -6.07
C THR A 406 17.05 1.65 -6.02
N ASN A 407 17.66 1.32 -4.89
CA ASN A 407 19.12 1.42 -4.67
C ASN A 407 19.61 0.24 -3.81
N PRO A 408 20.09 -0.84 -4.47
CA PRO A 408 20.53 -2.05 -3.77
C PRO A 408 21.83 -1.88 -2.95
N ALA A 409 22.53 -0.75 -3.09
CA ALA A 409 23.75 -0.50 -2.35
C ALA A 409 23.54 0.07 -0.94
N LEU A 410 22.30 0.47 -0.62
CA LEU A 410 21.96 1.02 0.70
C LEU A 410 22.04 -0.05 1.79
N THR A 411 22.70 0.31 2.88
CA THR A 411 22.78 -0.49 4.12
C THR A 411 21.46 -0.41 4.92
N ASN A 412 21.29 -1.30 5.90
CA ASN A 412 20.15 -1.24 6.84
C ASN A 412 19.98 0.13 7.48
N ASP A 413 21.08 0.69 8.02
CA ASP A 413 21.04 2.00 8.68
C ASP A 413 20.59 3.12 7.74
N GLU A 414 21.02 3.10 6.47
CA GLU A 414 20.61 4.07 5.46
C GLU A 414 19.14 3.90 5.07
N VAL A 415 18.65 2.66 4.89
CA VAL A 415 17.23 2.38 4.63
C VAL A 415 16.36 2.85 5.80
N MET A 416 16.73 2.53 7.03
CA MET A 416 16.03 2.98 8.23
C MET A 416 16.03 4.50 8.35
N ALA A 417 17.16 5.16 8.08
CA ALA A 417 17.27 6.61 8.08
C ALA A 417 16.39 7.27 7.02
N ILE A 418 16.36 6.74 5.79
CA ILE A 418 15.48 7.22 4.72
C ILE A 418 14.02 7.14 5.17
N ILE A 419 13.58 6.00 5.70
CA ILE A 419 12.19 5.84 6.15
C ILE A 419 11.84 6.87 7.23
N ARG A 420 12.69 7.05 8.27
CA ARG A 420 12.45 8.02 9.36
C ARG A 420 12.44 9.46 8.85
N ASN A 421 13.37 9.83 7.98
CA ASN A 421 13.55 11.22 7.52
C ASN A 421 12.49 11.67 6.50
N THR A 422 11.70 10.75 5.95
CA THR A 422 10.73 11.04 4.88
C THR A 422 9.27 10.86 5.33
N THR A 423 9.04 10.65 6.62
CA THR A 423 7.70 10.54 7.19
C THR A 423 6.91 11.84 7.07
N THR A 424 5.59 11.72 7.13
CA THR A 424 4.68 12.84 7.41
C THR A 424 4.52 12.95 8.93
N ASP A 425 5.00 14.03 9.52
CA ASP A 425 4.91 14.28 10.95
C ASP A 425 3.46 14.33 11.42
N LEU A 426 3.16 13.59 12.48
CA LEU A 426 1.83 13.50 13.10
C LEU A 426 1.96 13.71 14.62
N GLY A 427 0.94 14.26 15.25
CA GLY A 427 0.91 14.46 16.69
C GLY A 427 1.68 15.69 17.14
N GLN A 428 2.61 15.53 18.06
CA GLN A 428 3.50 16.60 18.50
C GLN A 428 4.62 16.81 17.48
N PRO A 429 5.02 18.04 17.19
CA PRO A 429 6.08 18.29 16.21
C PRO A 429 7.39 17.54 16.52
N GLY A 430 7.88 16.78 15.55
CA GLY A 430 9.05 15.91 15.67
C GLY A 430 8.72 14.57 16.30
N LYS A 431 9.74 13.77 16.63
CA LYS A 431 9.55 12.42 17.18
C LYS A 431 8.80 12.44 18.51
N ASP A 432 7.70 11.69 18.59
CA ASP A 432 6.91 11.53 19.81
C ASP A 432 6.64 10.04 20.14
N VAL A 433 6.10 9.78 21.33
CA VAL A 433 5.93 8.40 21.83
C VAL A 433 4.78 7.64 21.16
N LEU A 434 3.83 8.31 20.51
CA LEU A 434 2.69 7.70 19.85
C LEU A 434 3.01 7.40 18.38
N TYR A 435 3.56 8.39 17.68
CA TYR A 435 3.74 8.35 16.23
C TYR A 435 5.18 8.08 15.79
N GLY A 436 6.14 7.99 16.75
CA GLY A 436 7.56 7.92 16.41
C GLY A 436 7.99 9.13 15.59
N ASP A 437 8.65 8.92 14.45
CA ASP A 437 9.01 9.99 13.51
C ASP A 437 7.84 10.38 12.56
N GLY A 438 6.70 9.68 12.63
CA GLY A 438 5.47 9.99 11.86
C GLY A 438 4.99 8.88 10.93
N LEU A 439 4.03 9.21 10.07
CA LEU A 439 3.45 8.32 9.08
C LEU A 439 4.40 8.13 7.89
N ILE A 440 4.68 6.90 7.50
CA ILE A 440 5.52 6.60 6.34
C ILE A 440 4.97 7.22 5.06
N ASN A 441 5.90 7.61 4.15
CA ASN A 441 5.58 8.19 2.86
C ASN A 441 6.40 7.52 1.76
N VAL A 442 5.76 6.70 0.95
CA VAL A 442 6.42 5.87 -0.07
C VAL A 442 7.07 6.74 -1.15
N GLU A 443 6.38 7.77 -1.63
CA GLU A 443 6.93 8.65 -2.66
C GLU A 443 8.19 9.38 -2.19
N ALA A 444 8.12 9.99 -1.00
CA ALA A 444 9.23 10.76 -0.45
C ALA A 444 10.46 9.86 -0.18
N ALA A 445 10.24 8.66 0.38
CA ALA A 445 11.30 7.70 0.65
C ALA A 445 11.99 7.22 -0.65
N LEU A 446 11.22 6.92 -1.69
CA LEU A 446 11.78 6.48 -2.96
C LEU A 446 12.50 7.60 -3.72
N LYS A 447 12.08 8.86 -3.57
CA LYS A 447 12.81 10.02 -4.09
C LYS A 447 14.18 10.12 -3.43
N GLN A 448 14.24 10.03 -2.10
CA GLN A 448 15.51 10.10 -1.35
C GLN A 448 16.43 8.91 -1.64
N ALA A 449 15.89 7.71 -1.84
CA ALA A 449 16.68 6.52 -2.16
C ALA A 449 17.39 6.59 -3.52
N LYS A 450 16.97 7.49 -4.43
CA LYS A 450 17.61 7.74 -5.74
C LYS A 450 18.78 8.71 -5.69
N GLU A 451 18.88 9.51 -4.63
CA GLU A 451 19.94 10.51 -4.44
C GLU A 451 21.23 9.87 -3.92
#